data_452a459f5c8003b888614c4245413947
#
_entry.id   452a459f5c8003b888614c4245413947
#
_cell.length_a   1.000
_cell.length_b   1.000
_cell.length_c   1.000
_cell.angle_alpha   90.00
_cell.angle_beta   90.00
_cell.angle_gamma   90.00
#
_symmetry.space_group_name_H-M   'P 1'
#
loop_
_entity.id
_entity.type
_entity.pdbx_description
1 polymer ?
#
loop_
_entity_poly.entity_id
_entity_poly.type
_entity_poly.pdbx_seq_one_letter_code
_entity_poly.pdbx_strand_id
1 'polypeptide(L)'
;MGTIFPIGLPLRNDPSRSDIGLFMPKRPFLLVFLLVASVVLTSAIPSPLVSESTPATSRSFVFTYQVHVLPTKDAQGKLLMWLPLPQQDDFQRIQDLRIASPVAHTEGHDTVYGNPYALFQPTPEELAAGFDVSLNFVATRLEHKVSLDTASAKLATTDASPAELQRYLEPDKLVPLNGVIADLAKEHTVGDTTTLAKAHDIYNYVLATMHYDKSGEGWGRGDAVWACSSKRGNCTDFHSLLIGMMRASGIPARFEIGFPLPEGKSEGDIPGYHCWAEFYLNGTGWVPVDASEAWKNPGKRDYFFGAHDVNRVFFTYGRDLRLSPEQKGDPLNYFIYPYAELNGKPFSGFQTHFSFRDISSAPKSATAR
;
A
#
# COMPACT_ATOMS: atom_id res chain seq x y z
N MET A 1 56.92 -2.70 -33.59
CA MET A 1 58.11 -2.72 -32.78
C MET A 1 57.65 -3.10 -31.39
N GLY A 2 57.71 -4.33 -31.03
CA GLY A 2 58.79 -5.23 -30.65
C GLY A 2 58.91 -5.16 -29.15
N THR A 3 58.91 -6.10 -28.36
CA THR A 3 59.19 -7.51 -28.25
C THR A 3 59.13 -7.90 -26.78
N ILE A 4 58.47 -8.96 -26.42
CA ILE A 4 58.97 -10.26 -25.93
C ILE A 4 59.15 -10.39 -24.40
N PHE A 5 58.48 -11.42 -23.86
CA PHE A 5 58.67 -12.28 -22.68
C PHE A 5 60.18 -12.69 -22.46
N PRO A 6 60.56 -13.45 -21.44
CA PRO A 6 59.90 -14.51 -20.67
C PRO A 6 60.43 -14.85 -19.23
N ILE A 7 59.83 -15.90 -18.58
CA ILE A 7 60.39 -17.07 -17.84
C ILE A 7 60.89 -16.80 -16.39
N GLY A 8 60.58 -17.56 -15.38
CA GLY A 8 60.65 -18.93 -15.10
C GLY A 8 60.35 -19.26 -13.61
N LEU A 9 59.78 -20.40 -13.42
CA LEU A 9 59.75 -21.22 -12.20
C LEU A 9 61.14 -21.76 -11.84
N PRO A 10 61.43 -22.23 -10.60
CA PRO A 10 61.19 -23.64 -10.37
C PRO A 10 60.77 -24.08 -8.94
N LEU A 11 60.22 -25.26 -8.91
CA LEU A 11 59.96 -26.20 -7.84
C LEU A 11 61.16 -26.58 -7.01
N ARG A 12 60.98 -26.95 -5.74
CA ARG A 12 61.80 -27.97 -5.10
C ARG A 12 61.05 -28.72 -4.00
N ASN A 13 61.13 -30.06 -4.14
CA ASN A 13 60.66 -31.17 -3.31
C ASN A 13 61.45 -31.33 -1.99
N ASP A 14 60.76 -31.78 -0.92
CA ASP A 14 60.87 -33.07 -0.17
C ASP A 14 62.26 -33.57 0.25
N PRO A 15 62.48 -34.52 1.18
CA PRO A 15 61.66 -35.20 2.18
C PRO A 15 62.42 -35.43 3.54
N SER A 16 61.77 -35.99 4.55
CA SER A 16 62.34 -37.12 5.32
C SER A 16 61.44 -37.63 6.48
N ARG A 17 61.12 -38.88 6.31
CA ARG A 17 60.76 -39.93 7.23
C ARG A 17 61.58 -39.98 8.55
N SER A 18 60.96 -40.47 9.60
CA SER A 18 61.49 -41.58 10.44
C SER A 18 60.43 -42.22 11.33
N ASP A 19 60.26 -43.52 11.11
CA ASP A 19 59.61 -44.49 11.98
C ASP A 19 60.34 -44.65 13.30
N ILE A 20 59.70 -45.22 14.30
CA ILE A 20 60.09 -46.11 15.41
C ILE A 20 58.92 -46.07 16.41
N GLY A 21 58.29 -47.09 16.92
CA GLY A 21 58.59 -48.44 17.11
C GLY A 21 57.70 -48.95 18.25
N LEU A 22 57.17 -50.15 18.09
CA LEU A 22 56.35 -50.94 19.00
C LEU A 22 56.91 -51.09 20.43
N PHE A 23 56.06 -51.04 21.44
CA PHE A 23 56.19 -51.90 22.63
C PHE A 23 54.82 -52.11 23.29
N MET A 24 54.35 -53.39 23.33
CA MET A 24 53.33 -53.89 24.23
C MET A 24 54.01 -54.54 25.45
N PRO A 25 53.38 -54.54 26.63
CA PRO A 25 53.30 -55.79 27.40
C PRO A 25 51.87 -56.16 27.87
N LYS A 26 51.76 -57.44 28.14
CA LYS A 26 50.59 -58.24 28.44
C LYS A 26 50.10 -58.14 29.90
N ARG A 27 48.76 -58.01 30.07
CA ARG A 27 47.77 -58.63 31.01
C ARG A 27 48.03 -58.61 32.53
N PRO A 28 46.94 -58.59 33.39
CA PRO A 28 45.93 -59.64 33.46
C PRO A 28 44.46 -59.18 33.68
N PHE A 29 43.57 -60.18 33.45
CA PHE A 29 42.13 -60.20 33.64
C PHE A 29 41.70 -59.87 35.08
N LEU A 30 40.75 -58.97 35.23
CA LEU A 30 39.91 -58.84 36.42
C LEU A 30 38.46 -58.70 35.95
N LEU A 31 37.63 -59.71 36.21
CA LEU A 31 36.18 -59.69 35.99
C LEU A 31 35.56 -58.76 37.06
N VAL A 32 34.99 -57.68 36.64
CA VAL A 32 34.10 -56.86 37.48
C VAL A 32 32.74 -56.88 36.85
N PHE A 33 31.79 -57.44 37.57
CA PHE A 33 30.37 -57.39 37.25
C PHE A 33 29.92 -55.90 37.34
N LEU A 34 29.59 -55.29 36.21
CA LEU A 34 28.94 -53.99 36.16
C LEU A 34 27.43 -54.19 35.97
N LEU A 35 26.71 -53.90 37.04
CA LEU A 35 25.25 -53.70 36.98
C LEU A 35 24.94 -52.56 36.03
N VAL A 36 24.36 -52.82 34.87
CA VAL A 36 23.86 -51.80 33.96
C VAL A 36 22.53 -51.30 34.48
N ALA A 37 22.55 -50.19 35.21
CA ALA A 37 21.34 -49.42 35.46
C ALA A 37 20.99 -48.65 34.18
N SER A 38 19.98 -49.11 33.46
CA SER A 38 19.44 -48.39 32.29
C SER A 38 18.71 -47.15 32.76
N VAL A 39 19.41 -46.01 32.75
CA VAL A 39 18.78 -44.69 32.87
C VAL A 39 18.16 -44.38 31.51
N VAL A 40 16.84 -44.51 31.41
CA VAL A 40 16.06 -44.02 30.27
C VAL A 40 16.07 -42.48 30.36
N LEU A 41 17.00 -41.85 29.65
CA LEU A 41 16.92 -40.41 29.39
C LEU A 41 15.76 -40.19 28.42
N THR A 42 14.57 -39.81 28.91
CA THR A 42 13.54 -39.22 28.10
C THR A 42 14.03 -37.83 27.67
N SER A 43 14.60 -37.77 26.46
CA SER A 43 14.85 -36.50 25.79
C SER A 43 13.48 -35.86 25.46
N ALA A 44 13.05 -34.93 26.30
CA ALA A 44 11.95 -34.03 25.96
C ALA A 44 12.38 -33.25 24.72
N ILE A 45 11.82 -33.58 23.55
CA ILE A 45 11.92 -32.78 22.36
C ILE A 45 11.21 -31.45 22.67
N PRO A 46 11.87 -30.31 22.67
CA PRO A 46 11.16 -29.05 22.85
C PRO A 46 10.16 -28.92 21.70
N SER A 47 8.86 -28.86 22.02
CA SER A 47 7.84 -28.49 21.06
C SER A 47 8.26 -27.16 20.40
N PRO A 48 8.15 -27.04 19.07
CA PRO A 48 8.42 -25.77 18.43
C PRO A 48 7.50 -24.73 19.08
N LEU A 49 8.09 -23.65 19.59
CA LEU A 49 7.37 -22.47 20.02
C LEU A 49 6.57 -22.00 18.80
N VAL A 50 5.27 -22.29 18.78
CA VAL A 50 4.33 -21.64 17.88
C VAL A 50 4.39 -20.18 18.31
N SER A 51 5.04 -19.35 17.49
CA SER A 51 4.99 -17.91 17.65
C SER A 51 3.52 -17.52 17.57
N GLU A 52 2.90 -17.21 18.71
CA GLU A 52 1.59 -16.58 18.71
C GLU A 52 1.74 -15.26 17.95
N SER A 53 1.25 -15.24 16.72
CA SER A 53 1.13 -14.00 15.96
C SER A 53 0.24 -13.07 16.79
N THR A 54 0.78 -11.92 17.21
CA THR A 54 -0.01 -10.86 17.84
C THR A 54 -1.23 -10.62 16.95
N PRO A 55 -2.46 -10.63 17.49
CA PRO A 55 -3.64 -10.39 16.67
C PRO A 55 -3.48 -9.08 15.92
N ALA A 56 -3.73 -9.07 14.62
CA ALA A 56 -3.65 -7.87 13.82
C ALA A 56 -4.59 -6.80 14.43
N THR A 57 -4.07 -5.60 14.61
CA THR A 57 -4.87 -4.47 15.09
C THR A 57 -6.00 -4.24 14.10
N SER A 58 -7.24 -4.06 14.58
CA SER A 58 -8.40 -3.83 13.73
C SER A 58 -9.27 -2.71 14.30
N ARG A 59 -9.98 -2.01 13.39
CA ARG A 59 -10.99 -1.00 13.72
C ARG A 59 -12.24 -1.24 12.89
N SER A 60 -13.40 -1.28 13.54
CA SER A 60 -14.68 -1.42 12.85
C SER A 60 -15.53 -0.18 13.10
N PHE A 61 -16.11 0.34 12.03
CA PHE A 61 -16.89 1.59 12.09
C PHE A 61 -17.99 1.60 11.02
N VAL A 62 -19.04 2.37 11.29
CA VAL A 62 -19.99 2.81 10.27
C VAL A 62 -19.40 4.02 9.57
N PHE A 63 -19.38 4.01 8.25
CA PHE A 63 -19.02 5.15 7.42
C PHE A 63 -20.25 5.67 6.69
N THR A 64 -20.43 6.99 6.69
CA THR A 64 -21.51 7.67 5.97
C THR A 64 -20.93 8.66 4.97
N TYR A 65 -21.31 8.52 3.71
CA TYR A 65 -20.96 9.40 2.62
C TYR A 65 -22.26 10.02 2.05
N GLN A 66 -22.42 11.31 2.22
CA GLN A 66 -23.59 12.04 1.74
C GLN A 66 -23.24 12.92 0.54
N VAL A 67 -24.13 12.95 -0.44
CA VAL A 67 -24.08 13.84 -1.60
C VAL A 67 -25.41 14.55 -1.70
N HIS A 68 -25.36 15.87 -1.66
CA HIS A 68 -26.53 16.72 -1.90
C HIS A 68 -26.39 17.35 -3.29
N VAL A 69 -27.19 16.88 -4.25
CA VAL A 69 -27.26 17.47 -5.61
C VAL A 69 -28.20 18.64 -5.57
N LEU A 70 -27.65 19.82 -5.89
CA LEU A 70 -28.37 21.07 -5.81
C LEU A 70 -29.47 21.19 -6.89
N PRO A 71 -30.63 21.78 -6.56
CA PRO A 71 -31.68 22.06 -7.52
C PRO A 71 -31.13 22.82 -8.74
N THR A 72 -31.24 22.23 -9.91
CA THR A 72 -30.74 22.80 -11.17
C THR A 72 -31.91 23.06 -12.10
N LYS A 73 -32.52 24.24 -11.92
CA LYS A 73 -33.62 24.70 -12.76
C LYS A 73 -33.07 24.94 -14.16
N ASP A 74 -33.90 24.64 -15.18
CA ASP A 74 -33.55 24.76 -16.60
C ASP A 74 -32.42 23.84 -17.10
N ALA A 75 -31.99 22.86 -16.31
CA ALA A 75 -31.09 21.81 -16.77
C ALA A 75 -31.79 20.96 -17.85
N GLN A 76 -31.57 21.31 -19.09
CA GLN A 76 -31.99 20.51 -20.23
C GLN A 76 -30.94 19.43 -20.50
N GLY A 77 -31.37 18.16 -20.54
CA GLY A 77 -30.52 17.08 -20.98
C GLY A 77 -30.20 16.03 -19.91
N LYS A 78 -29.17 15.24 -20.18
CA LYS A 78 -28.81 14.05 -19.39
C LYS A 78 -27.70 14.38 -18.40
N LEU A 79 -27.99 14.23 -17.11
CA LEU A 79 -26.96 14.16 -16.06
C LEU A 79 -26.52 12.71 -15.88
N LEU A 80 -25.21 12.52 -15.82
CA LEU A 80 -24.56 11.29 -15.35
C LEU A 80 -23.74 11.65 -14.11
N MET A 81 -23.96 10.95 -13.00
CA MET A 81 -23.15 11.13 -11.77
C MET A 81 -22.65 9.79 -11.30
N TRP A 82 -21.33 9.66 -11.25
CA TRP A 82 -20.64 8.49 -10.70
C TRP A 82 -20.22 8.78 -9.26
N LEU A 83 -20.62 7.90 -8.35
CA LEU A 83 -20.23 7.92 -6.94
C LEU A 83 -19.28 6.76 -6.68
N PRO A 84 -18.05 7.01 -6.16
CA PRO A 84 -17.14 5.92 -5.82
C PRO A 84 -17.71 5.07 -4.68
N LEU A 85 -17.54 3.76 -4.80
CA LEU A 85 -17.86 2.81 -3.74
C LEU A 85 -16.58 2.32 -3.06
N PRO A 86 -16.65 1.92 -1.77
CA PRO A 86 -15.48 1.43 -1.06
C PRO A 86 -14.96 0.11 -1.64
N GLN A 87 -13.65 -0.03 -1.69
CA GLN A 87 -12.98 -1.30 -2.05
C GLN A 87 -13.08 -2.31 -0.91
N GLN A 88 -13.00 -3.59 -1.29
CA GLN A 88 -12.80 -4.70 -0.38
C GLN A 88 -11.52 -5.43 -0.77
N ASP A 89 -10.64 -5.67 0.21
CA ASP A 89 -9.37 -6.35 0.05
C ASP A 89 -9.05 -7.22 1.27
N ASP A 90 -7.85 -7.77 1.37
CA ASP A 90 -7.41 -8.59 2.50
C ASP A 90 -7.36 -7.81 3.83
N PHE A 91 -7.29 -6.48 3.76
CA PHE A 91 -7.16 -5.59 4.92
C PHE A 91 -8.40 -4.71 5.15
N GLN A 92 -9.40 -4.78 4.26
CA GLN A 92 -10.66 -4.05 4.40
C GLN A 92 -11.85 -4.90 4.01
N ARG A 93 -12.72 -5.16 4.98
CA ARG A 93 -14.02 -5.81 4.75
C ARG A 93 -15.12 -4.77 4.80
N ILE A 94 -16.00 -4.79 3.79
CA ILE A 94 -17.20 -3.95 3.71
C ILE A 94 -18.43 -4.83 3.93
N GLN A 95 -19.33 -4.39 4.81
CA GLN A 95 -20.59 -5.07 5.12
C GLN A 95 -21.74 -4.04 5.16
N ASP A 96 -22.94 -4.52 4.97
CA ASP A 96 -24.18 -3.73 5.05
C ASP A 96 -24.16 -2.45 4.20
N LEU A 97 -23.51 -2.50 3.03
CA LEU A 97 -23.46 -1.38 2.10
C LEU A 97 -24.88 -1.09 1.60
N ARG A 98 -25.32 0.14 1.77
CA ARG A 98 -26.64 0.63 1.37
C ARG A 98 -26.51 2.01 0.74
N ILE A 99 -27.16 2.18 -0.40
CA ILE A 99 -27.32 3.45 -1.07
C ILE A 99 -28.78 3.85 -0.96
N ALA A 100 -29.05 4.95 -0.27
CA ALA A 100 -30.37 5.56 -0.16
C ALA A 100 -30.43 6.80 -1.07
N SER A 101 -31.33 6.81 -2.04
CA SER A 101 -31.57 7.93 -2.95
C SER A 101 -32.96 7.80 -3.55
N PRO A 102 -33.67 8.91 -3.84
CA PRO A 102 -34.89 8.88 -4.63
C PRO A 102 -34.61 8.55 -6.11
N VAL A 103 -33.38 8.79 -6.59
CA VAL A 103 -32.94 8.51 -7.96
C VAL A 103 -32.37 7.09 -8.03
N ALA A 104 -32.82 6.31 -9.01
CA ALA A 104 -32.30 4.97 -9.26
C ALA A 104 -30.84 5.03 -9.72
N HIS A 105 -30.07 4.00 -9.38
CA HIS A 105 -28.67 3.87 -9.81
C HIS A 105 -28.40 2.48 -10.40
N THR A 106 -27.30 2.39 -11.13
CA THR A 106 -26.71 1.13 -11.56
C THR A 106 -25.28 1.06 -11.03
N GLU A 107 -24.78 -0.14 -10.73
CA GLU A 107 -23.40 -0.32 -10.31
C GLU A 107 -22.52 -0.73 -11.50
N GLY A 108 -21.25 -0.35 -11.45
CA GLY A 108 -20.27 -0.67 -12.46
C GLY A 108 -18.84 -0.53 -11.89
N HIS A 109 -17.87 -0.76 -12.78
CA HIS A 109 -16.46 -0.65 -12.44
C HIS A 109 -15.74 0.21 -13.48
N ASP A 110 -14.75 1.00 -13.05
CA ASP A 110 -13.90 1.72 -14.00
C ASP A 110 -13.14 0.73 -14.90
N THR A 111 -12.77 1.21 -16.08
CA THR A 111 -12.19 0.34 -17.12
C THR A 111 -10.68 0.12 -16.98
N VAL A 112 -10.03 0.79 -16.02
CA VAL A 112 -8.56 0.79 -15.88
C VAL A 112 -8.11 -0.05 -14.69
N TYR A 113 -8.71 0.15 -13.53
CA TYR A 113 -8.34 -0.51 -12.27
C TYR A 113 -9.47 -1.36 -11.68
N GLY A 114 -10.68 -1.30 -12.27
CA GLY A 114 -11.83 -2.04 -11.76
C GLY A 114 -12.42 -1.47 -10.47
N ASN A 115 -12.22 -0.17 -10.19
CA ASN A 115 -12.81 0.46 -9.01
C ASN A 115 -14.34 0.50 -9.12
N PRO A 116 -15.09 0.07 -8.08
CA PRO A 116 -16.53 0.07 -8.11
C PRO A 116 -17.12 1.47 -8.00
N TYR A 117 -18.24 1.69 -8.68
CA TYR A 117 -19.02 2.92 -8.58
C TYR A 117 -20.52 2.66 -8.69
N ALA A 118 -21.31 3.62 -8.19
CA ALA A 118 -22.73 3.74 -8.49
C ALA A 118 -22.96 4.88 -9.49
N LEU A 119 -23.70 4.61 -10.57
CA LEU A 119 -24.04 5.58 -11.62
C LEU A 119 -25.49 6.00 -11.48
N PHE A 120 -25.74 7.28 -11.26
CA PHE A 120 -27.04 7.91 -11.18
C PHE A 120 -27.38 8.64 -12.47
N GLN A 121 -28.61 8.51 -12.92
CA GLN A 121 -29.16 9.17 -14.11
C GLN A 121 -30.54 9.76 -13.77
N PRO A 122 -30.58 10.92 -13.08
CA PRO A 122 -31.83 11.55 -12.71
C PRO A 122 -32.59 12.02 -13.93
N THR A 123 -33.93 12.04 -13.82
CA THR A 123 -34.80 12.73 -14.78
C THR A 123 -34.59 14.24 -14.67
N PRO A 124 -35.05 15.02 -15.69
CA PRO A 124 -35.01 16.48 -15.60
C PRO A 124 -35.76 17.05 -14.38
N GLU A 125 -36.88 16.41 -14.00
CA GLU A 125 -37.68 16.81 -12.84
C GLU A 125 -36.95 16.55 -11.52
N GLU A 126 -36.33 15.39 -11.38
CA GLU A 126 -35.48 15.06 -10.20
C GLU A 126 -34.31 16.02 -10.09
N LEU A 127 -33.64 16.34 -11.21
CA LEU A 127 -32.52 17.28 -11.23
C LEU A 127 -32.98 18.71 -10.91
N ALA A 128 -34.15 19.13 -11.40
CA ALA A 128 -34.74 20.44 -11.12
C ALA A 128 -35.10 20.59 -9.63
N ALA A 129 -35.52 19.50 -8.99
CA ALA A 129 -35.85 19.47 -7.56
C ALA A 129 -34.60 19.38 -6.67
N GLY A 130 -33.51 18.82 -7.20
CA GLY A 130 -32.36 18.38 -6.42
C GLY A 130 -32.67 17.10 -5.65
N PHE A 131 -31.65 16.38 -5.22
CA PHE A 131 -31.83 15.13 -4.48
C PHE A 131 -30.62 14.79 -3.61
N ASP A 132 -30.87 13.94 -2.62
CA ASP A 132 -29.83 13.43 -1.73
C ASP A 132 -29.46 11.99 -2.10
N VAL A 133 -28.18 11.68 -1.94
CA VAL A 133 -27.65 10.32 -1.95
C VAL A 133 -26.92 10.08 -0.63
N SER A 134 -27.24 8.99 0.04
CA SER A 134 -26.54 8.57 1.26
C SER A 134 -26.01 7.15 1.08
N LEU A 135 -24.69 7.02 1.01
CA LEU A 135 -23.99 5.74 1.02
C LEU A 135 -23.56 5.44 2.46
N ASN A 136 -24.05 4.33 3.01
CA ASN A 136 -23.73 3.87 4.36
C ASN A 136 -23.20 2.45 4.29
N PHE A 137 -22.18 2.15 5.08
CA PHE A 137 -21.65 0.80 5.21
C PHE A 137 -20.89 0.62 6.52
N VAL A 138 -20.69 -0.63 6.90
CA VAL A 138 -19.76 -1.03 7.96
C VAL A 138 -18.44 -1.39 7.32
N ALA A 139 -17.36 -0.76 7.75
CA ALA A 139 -16.00 -1.15 7.38
C ALA A 139 -15.29 -1.77 8.59
N THR A 140 -14.61 -2.88 8.36
CA THR A 140 -13.60 -3.40 9.29
C THR A 140 -12.25 -3.30 8.61
N ARG A 141 -11.40 -2.42 9.12
CA ARG A 141 -10.03 -2.21 8.64
C ARG A 141 -9.06 -2.96 9.54
N LEU A 142 -8.20 -3.76 8.92
CA LEU A 142 -7.04 -4.39 9.56
C LEU A 142 -5.80 -3.54 9.32
N GLU A 143 -4.87 -3.57 10.26
CA GLU A 143 -3.54 -3.04 10.03
C GLU A 143 -2.87 -3.87 8.91
N HIS A 144 -2.46 -3.20 7.82
CA HIS A 144 -1.64 -3.81 6.80
C HIS A 144 -0.17 -3.58 7.16
N LYS A 145 0.50 -4.60 7.65
CA LYS A 145 1.90 -4.53 8.05
C LYS A 145 2.70 -5.67 7.48
N VAL A 146 3.78 -5.32 6.80
CA VAL A 146 4.71 -6.25 6.15
C VAL A 146 6.02 -6.24 6.92
N SER A 147 6.54 -7.42 7.28
CA SER A 147 7.90 -7.55 7.82
C SER A 147 8.89 -7.43 6.67
N LEU A 148 9.78 -6.44 6.75
CA LEU A 148 10.82 -6.19 5.75
C LEU A 148 12.16 -6.84 6.10
N ASP A 149 12.23 -7.61 7.18
CA ASP A 149 13.41 -8.38 7.54
C ASP A 149 13.65 -9.49 6.51
N THR A 150 14.87 -9.60 6.03
CA THR A 150 15.28 -10.56 4.99
C THR A 150 14.99 -12.04 5.32
N ALA A 151 14.76 -12.37 6.58
CA ALA A 151 14.38 -13.72 7.03
C ALA A 151 12.89 -14.05 6.81
N SER A 152 12.02 -13.04 6.70
CA SER A 152 10.56 -13.21 6.56
C SER A 152 10.07 -13.19 5.11
N ALA A 153 10.91 -12.83 4.16
CA ALA A 153 10.59 -12.72 2.72
C ALA A 153 10.21 -14.07 2.04
N LYS A 154 9.99 -15.13 2.80
CA LYS A 154 9.78 -16.50 2.28
C LYS A 154 8.32 -16.94 2.16
N LEU A 155 7.32 -16.10 2.41
CA LEU A 155 5.93 -16.57 2.56
C LEU A 155 4.84 -15.79 1.82
N ALA A 156 5.16 -14.99 0.82
CA ALA A 156 4.13 -14.53 -0.09
C ALA A 156 3.78 -15.67 -1.05
N THR A 157 2.59 -16.23 -0.88
CA THR A 157 2.13 -17.43 -1.60
C THR A 157 1.62 -17.15 -3.02
N THR A 158 1.59 -15.88 -3.45
CA THR A 158 1.19 -15.49 -4.81
C THR A 158 1.98 -14.27 -5.26
N ASP A 159 3.04 -14.50 -6.02
CA ASP A 159 3.63 -13.41 -6.80
C ASP A 159 2.65 -12.99 -7.89
N ALA A 160 2.34 -11.69 -7.96
CA ALA A 160 1.58 -11.13 -9.07
C ALA A 160 2.32 -11.40 -10.39
N SER A 161 1.59 -11.73 -11.43
CA SER A 161 2.20 -11.97 -12.73
C SER A 161 2.83 -10.67 -13.29
N PRO A 162 3.86 -10.75 -14.14
CA PRO A 162 4.42 -9.57 -14.80
C PRO A 162 3.36 -8.72 -15.52
N ALA A 163 2.32 -9.34 -16.09
CA ALA A 163 1.24 -8.63 -16.77
C ALA A 163 0.38 -7.80 -15.79
N GLU A 164 0.10 -8.33 -14.60
CA GLU A 164 -0.64 -7.59 -13.56
C GLU A 164 0.19 -6.42 -13.02
N LEU A 165 1.51 -6.56 -12.92
CA LEU A 165 2.41 -5.51 -12.44
C LEU A 165 2.70 -4.43 -13.48
N GLN A 166 2.53 -4.73 -14.78
CA GLN A 166 2.90 -3.82 -15.87
C GLN A 166 2.21 -2.45 -15.74
N ARG A 167 0.91 -2.43 -15.39
CA ARG A 167 0.17 -1.17 -15.22
C ARG A 167 0.78 -0.26 -14.15
N TYR A 168 1.39 -0.84 -13.13
CA TYR A 168 2.01 -0.11 -12.03
C TYR A 168 3.48 0.27 -12.27
N LEU A 169 3.96 0.02 -13.49
CA LEU A 169 5.25 0.50 -14.02
C LEU A 169 5.07 1.59 -15.09
N GLU A 170 3.81 1.88 -15.49
CA GLU A 170 3.51 2.87 -16.51
C GLU A 170 3.37 4.28 -15.92
N PRO A 171 3.61 5.34 -16.72
CA PRO A 171 3.37 6.71 -16.29
C PRO A 171 1.86 6.98 -16.13
N ASP A 172 1.54 7.95 -15.27
CA ASP A 172 0.27 8.66 -15.28
C ASP A 172 0.47 10.06 -15.86
N LYS A 173 -0.61 10.71 -16.33
CA LYS A 173 -0.56 12.05 -16.98
C LYS A 173 0.24 13.09 -16.17
N LEU A 174 0.13 13.04 -14.83
CA LEU A 174 0.83 13.93 -13.90
C LEU A 174 2.01 13.25 -13.16
N VAL A 175 2.33 12.02 -13.54
CA VAL A 175 3.46 11.26 -12.96
C VAL A 175 4.31 10.68 -14.10
N PRO A 176 5.07 11.54 -14.81
CA PRO A 176 5.95 11.09 -15.87
C PRO A 176 7.13 10.29 -15.29
N LEU A 177 7.67 9.35 -16.08
CA LEU A 177 8.80 8.51 -15.69
C LEU A 177 10.10 8.89 -16.42
N ASN A 178 10.17 10.11 -16.93
CA ASN A 178 11.31 10.66 -17.66
C ASN A 178 11.70 12.05 -17.09
N GLY A 179 12.72 12.68 -17.69
CA GLY A 179 13.21 13.99 -17.27
C GLY A 179 13.62 14.00 -15.81
N VAL A 180 13.27 15.06 -15.08
CA VAL A 180 13.68 15.29 -13.69
C VAL A 180 13.30 14.13 -12.75
N ILE A 181 12.19 13.44 -13.00
CA ILE A 181 11.77 12.32 -12.15
C ILE A 181 12.71 11.12 -12.33
N ALA A 182 13.08 10.79 -13.58
CA ALA A 182 14.07 9.74 -13.86
C ALA A 182 15.47 10.10 -13.32
N ASP A 183 15.86 11.36 -13.48
CA ASP A 183 17.17 11.83 -13.01
C ASP A 183 17.28 11.72 -11.49
N LEU A 184 16.27 12.16 -10.73
CA LEU A 184 16.21 12.01 -9.28
C LEU A 184 16.16 10.54 -8.85
N ALA A 185 15.35 9.72 -9.51
CA ALA A 185 15.28 8.29 -9.23
C ALA A 185 16.65 7.64 -9.37
N LYS A 186 17.36 7.93 -10.45
CA LYS A 186 18.72 7.45 -10.69
C LYS A 186 19.72 7.97 -9.64
N GLU A 187 19.69 9.27 -9.35
CA GLU A 187 20.59 9.91 -8.38
C GLU A 187 20.49 9.27 -6.99
N HIS A 188 19.26 9.04 -6.53
CA HIS A 188 18.99 8.56 -5.18
C HIS A 188 18.96 7.05 -5.03
N THR A 189 19.19 6.29 -6.10
CA THR A 189 19.29 4.82 -6.06
C THR A 189 20.63 4.30 -6.59
N VAL A 190 21.62 5.20 -6.71
CA VAL A 190 22.97 4.82 -7.15
C VAL A 190 23.66 3.92 -6.11
N GLY A 191 24.09 2.74 -6.55
CA GLY A 191 24.74 1.76 -5.69
C GLY A 191 23.79 0.77 -5.03
N ASP A 192 22.49 1.01 -5.06
CA ASP A 192 21.51 0.08 -4.50
C ASP A 192 21.36 -1.18 -5.36
N THR A 193 21.55 -2.32 -4.74
CA THR A 193 21.52 -3.63 -5.40
C THR A 193 20.19 -4.34 -5.24
N THR A 194 19.30 -3.87 -4.36
CA THR A 194 18.00 -4.48 -4.08
C THR A 194 16.86 -3.51 -4.29
N THR A 195 15.69 -4.05 -4.66
CA THR A 195 14.44 -3.27 -4.78
C THR A 195 14.08 -2.57 -3.48
N LEU A 196 14.26 -3.25 -2.34
CA LEU A 196 13.96 -2.69 -1.02
C LEU A 196 14.84 -1.49 -0.68
N ALA A 197 16.17 -1.58 -0.95
CA ALA A 197 17.10 -0.47 -0.71
C ALA A 197 16.71 0.76 -1.55
N LYS A 198 16.46 0.55 -2.86
CA LYS A 198 15.99 1.63 -3.76
C LYS A 198 14.70 2.29 -3.26
N ALA A 199 13.70 1.48 -2.88
CA ALA A 199 12.44 2.01 -2.35
C ALA A 199 12.64 2.81 -1.07
N HIS A 200 13.53 2.34 -0.17
CA HIS A 200 13.85 3.01 1.08
C HIS A 200 14.56 4.35 0.86
N ASP A 201 15.52 4.40 -0.07
CA ASP A 201 16.26 5.63 -0.34
C ASP A 201 15.39 6.67 -1.06
N ILE A 202 14.49 6.25 -1.96
CA ILE A 202 13.46 7.12 -2.54
C ILE A 202 12.52 7.67 -1.45
N TYR A 203 12.05 6.82 -0.54
CA TYR A 203 11.22 7.24 0.58
C TYR A 203 11.92 8.27 1.46
N ASN A 204 13.17 8.02 1.82
CA ASN A 204 13.99 8.93 2.60
C ASN A 204 14.20 10.27 1.91
N TYR A 205 14.44 10.27 0.59
CA TYR A 205 14.55 11.49 -0.21
C TYR A 205 13.26 12.30 -0.17
N VAL A 206 12.11 11.67 -0.39
CA VAL A 206 10.81 12.36 -0.33
C VAL A 206 10.58 12.98 1.03
N LEU A 207 10.87 12.27 2.13
CA LEU A 207 10.71 12.79 3.49
C LEU A 207 11.67 13.93 3.82
N ALA A 208 12.89 13.89 3.29
CA ALA A 208 13.88 14.94 3.51
C ALA A 208 13.61 16.21 2.70
N THR A 209 12.94 16.07 1.56
CA THR A 209 12.79 17.15 0.57
C THR A 209 11.42 17.80 0.64
N MET A 210 10.35 17.03 0.80
CA MET A 210 8.99 17.53 0.77
C MET A 210 8.55 18.12 2.11
N HIS A 211 7.70 19.12 2.05
CA HIS A 211 7.02 19.72 3.21
C HIS A 211 5.51 19.65 3.05
N TYR A 212 4.79 19.20 4.10
CA TYR A 212 3.33 19.18 4.07
C TYR A 212 2.77 20.59 4.24
N ASP A 213 2.54 21.25 3.13
CA ASP A 213 2.12 22.64 3.05
C ASP A 213 1.08 22.84 1.93
N LYS A 214 -0.09 23.35 2.30
CA LYS A 214 -1.23 23.63 1.43
C LYS A 214 -1.38 25.13 1.10
N SER A 215 -0.36 25.94 1.36
CA SER A 215 -0.40 27.35 1.06
C SER A 215 -0.19 27.62 -0.45
N GLY A 216 -0.77 28.70 -0.94
CA GLY A 216 -0.65 29.12 -2.33
C GLY A 216 -1.37 28.17 -3.31
N GLU A 217 -0.90 28.14 -4.55
CA GLU A 217 -1.52 27.37 -5.65
C GLU A 217 -0.68 26.18 -6.08
N GLY A 218 -1.29 25.23 -6.81
CA GLY A 218 -0.64 24.09 -7.45
C GLY A 218 -0.58 22.81 -6.65
N TRP A 219 -0.73 22.86 -5.32
CA TRP A 219 -0.75 21.69 -4.46
C TRP A 219 -2.05 20.84 -4.64
N GLY A 220 -1.98 19.57 -4.27
CA GLY A 220 -3.14 18.68 -4.26
C GLY A 220 -3.49 18.06 -5.61
N ARG A 221 -2.79 18.44 -6.68
CA ARG A 221 -2.97 17.84 -8.01
C ARG A 221 -2.22 16.52 -8.15
N GLY A 222 -1.23 16.30 -7.30
CA GLY A 222 -0.35 15.16 -7.45
C GLY A 222 0.45 15.21 -8.74
N ASP A 223 0.93 16.38 -9.10
CA ASP A 223 1.85 16.59 -10.22
C ASP A 223 3.28 16.36 -9.71
N ALA A 224 3.90 15.24 -10.09
CA ALA A 224 5.21 14.85 -9.58
C ALA A 224 6.31 15.85 -9.94
N VAL A 225 6.22 16.51 -11.11
CA VAL A 225 7.19 17.52 -11.54
C VAL A 225 7.02 18.79 -10.72
N TRP A 226 5.78 19.21 -10.49
CA TRP A 226 5.50 20.33 -9.61
C TRP A 226 5.96 20.06 -8.17
N ALA A 227 5.64 18.89 -7.62
CA ALA A 227 6.07 18.48 -6.27
C ALA A 227 7.59 18.49 -6.14
N CYS A 228 8.30 17.96 -7.13
CA CYS A 228 9.77 17.98 -7.20
C CYS A 228 10.33 19.41 -7.17
N SER A 229 9.74 20.34 -7.92
CA SER A 229 10.23 21.72 -8.02
C SER A 229 9.84 22.58 -6.83
N SER A 230 8.58 22.44 -6.35
CA SER A 230 8.04 23.23 -5.23
C SER A 230 8.47 22.71 -3.85
N LYS A 231 8.84 21.44 -3.75
CA LYS A 231 9.24 20.72 -2.53
C LYS A 231 8.19 20.78 -1.42
N ARG A 232 6.91 20.89 -1.79
CA ARG A 232 5.78 21.00 -0.87
C ARG A 232 4.51 20.45 -1.48
N GLY A 233 3.49 20.31 -0.67
CA GLY A 233 2.16 19.88 -1.11
C GLY A 233 1.41 19.09 -0.04
N ASN A 234 0.35 18.41 -0.44
CA ASN A 234 -0.40 17.50 0.41
C ASN A 234 -0.02 16.02 0.13
N CYS A 235 -0.81 15.08 0.66
CA CYS A 235 -0.57 13.65 0.46
C CYS A 235 -0.46 13.24 -1.03
N THR A 236 -1.28 13.82 -1.92
CA THR A 236 -1.23 13.51 -3.36
C THR A 236 0.12 13.88 -3.98
N ASP A 237 0.68 15.02 -3.60
CA ASP A 237 1.95 15.53 -4.13
C ASP A 237 3.13 14.69 -3.62
N PHE A 238 3.11 14.33 -2.32
CA PHE A 238 4.10 13.42 -1.73
C PHE A 238 4.12 12.06 -2.45
N HIS A 239 2.94 11.46 -2.61
CA HIS A 239 2.87 10.11 -3.20
C HIS A 239 3.05 10.12 -4.72
N SER A 240 2.76 11.20 -5.41
CA SER A 240 3.06 11.31 -6.84
C SER A 240 4.57 11.34 -7.11
N LEU A 241 5.33 12.09 -6.31
CA LEU A 241 6.79 12.10 -6.40
C LEU A 241 7.37 10.72 -6.03
N LEU A 242 6.91 10.13 -4.93
CA LEU A 242 7.32 8.80 -4.47
C LEU A 242 7.08 7.73 -5.55
N ILE A 243 5.84 7.64 -6.05
CA ILE A 243 5.43 6.64 -7.06
C ILE A 243 6.19 6.86 -8.36
N GLY A 244 6.34 8.11 -8.81
CA GLY A 244 7.08 8.45 -10.01
C GLY A 244 8.53 7.99 -9.96
N MET A 245 9.23 8.26 -8.87
CA MET A 245 10.61 7.82 -8.67
C MET A 245 10.72 6.29 -8.55
N MET A 246 9.79 5.64 -7.83
CA MET A 246 9.77 4.18 -7.73
C MET A 246 9.57 3.52 -9.10
N ARG A 247 8.56 3.94 -9.86
CA ARG A 247 8.30 3.42 -11.21
C ARG A 247 9.46 3.69 -12.18
N ALA A 248 10.06 4.87 -12.13
CA ALA A 248 11.25 5.21 -12.91
C ALA A 248 12.48 4.34 -12.56
N SER A 249 12.53 3.80 -11.34
CA SER A 249 13.55 2.84 -10.88
C SER A 249 13.18 1.37 -11.17
N GLY A 250 12.10 1.12 -11.91
CA GLY A 250 11.61 -0.22 -12.23
C GLY A 250 10.87 -0.92 -11.08
N ILE A 251 10.41 -0.18 -10.08
CA ILE A 251 9.65 -0.70 -8.95
C ILE A 251 8.15 -0.47 -9.21
N PRO A 252 7.33 -1.52 -9.36
CA PRO A 252 5.89 -1.34 -9.49
C PRO A 252 5.35 -0.65 -8.25
N ALA A 253 4.62 0.46 -8.45
CA ALA A 253 4.04 1.23 -7.34
C ALA A 253 2.63 1.71 -7.71
N ARG A 254 1.69 1.64 -6.73
CA ARG A 254 0.29 1.99 -6.93
C ARG A 254 -0.16 3.09 -6.00
N PHE A 255 -1.06 3.91 -6.49
CA PHE A 255 -1.73 4.98 -5.76
C PHE A 255 -3.04 4.45 -5.20
N GLU A 256 -3.31 4.75 -3.94
CA GLU A 256 -4.54 4.43 -3.24
C GLU A 256 -5.11 5.69 -2.60
N ILE A 257 -6.43 5.81 -2.62
CA ILE A 257 -7.12 6.97 -2.05
C ILE A 257 -8.38 6.55 -1.30
N GLY A 258 -8.64 7.24 -0.21
CA GLY A 258 -9.78 7.03 0.66
C GLY A 258 -9.95 8.18 1.63
N PHE A 259 -10.40 7.89 2.84
CA PHE A 259 -10.58 8.90 3.88
C PHE A 259 -9.82 8.52 5.14
N PRO A 260 -9.18 9.51 5.81
CA PRO A 260 -8.56 9.29 7.12
C PRO A 260 -9.62 9.31 8.21
N LEU A 261 -9.48 8.43 9.20
CA LEU A 261 -10.26 8.51 10.42
C LEU A 261 -9.39 9.11 11.53
N PRO A 262 -9.83 10.15 12.24
CA PRO A 262 -9.03 10.74 13.31
C PRO A 262 -8.64 9.71 14.38
N GLU A 263 -7.35 9.65 14.69
CA GLU A 263 -6.83 8.80 15.75
C GLU A 263 -7.40 9.26 17.10
N GLY A 264 -7.84 8.31 17.94
CA GLY A 264 -8.38 8.60 19.29
C GLY A 264 -9.81 9.17 19.32
N LYS A 265 -10.47 9.32 18.18
CA LYS A 265 -11.91 9.67 18.12
C LYS A 265 -12.72 8.45 17.72
N SER A 266 -13.86 8.25 18.38
CA SER A 266 -14.80 7.18 18.06
C SER A 266 -15.88 7.59 17.05
N GLU A 267 -16.06 8.88 16.79
CA GLU A 267 -17.01 9.41 15.81
C GLU A 267 -16.65 10.84 15.43
N GLY A 268 -17.18 11.30 14.31
CA GLY A 268 -17.05 12.68 13.85
C GLY A 268 -17.08 12.82 12.34
N ASP A 269 -17.03 14.09 11.93
CA ASP A 269 -16.93 14.46 10.52
C ASP A 269 -15.50 14.31 10.02
N ILE A 270 -15.40 13.98 8.74
CA ILE A 270 -14.13 13.81 8.03
C ILE A 270 -14.01 14.97 7.04
N PRO A 271 -13.00 15.84 7.19
CA PRO A 271 -12.93 17.08 6.41
C PRO A 271 -12.50 16.88 4.95
N GLY A 272 -12.03 15.68 4.59
CA GLY A 272 -11.58 15.40 3.24
C GLY A 272 -10.79 14.10 3.13
N TYR A 273 -10.30 13.83 1.92
CA TYR A 273 -9.60 12.60 1.57
C TYR A 273 -8.19 12.51 2.13
N HIS A 274 -7.70 11.29 2.15
CA HIS A 274 -6.29 10.94 2.29
C HIS A 274 -5.89 9.92 1.23
N CYS A 275 -4.66 10.01 0.74
CA CYS A 275 -4.10 9.01 -0.17
C CYS A 275 -2.78 8.49 0.36
N TRP A 276 -2.42 7.31 -0.09
CA TRP A 276 -1.20 6.59 0.27
C TRP A 276 -0.71 5.78 -0.93
N ALA A 277 0.34 5.02 -0.75
CA ALA A 277 0.91 4.22 -1.82
C ALA A 277 1.30 2.83 -1.35
N GLU A 278 1.49 1.95 -2.28
CA GLU A 278 2.15 0.66 -2.09
C GLU A 278 3.16 0.44 -3.21
N PHE A 279 4.25 -0.27 -2.90
CA PHE A 279 5.20 -0.74 -3.89
C PHE A 279 5.31 -2.26 -3.85
N TYR A 280 5.65 -2.87 -4.97
CA TYR A 280 5.73 -4.33 -5.06
C TYR A 280 7.15 -4.82 -4.82
N LEU A 281 7.27 -5.78 -3.92
CA LEU A 281 8.53 -6.46 -3.60
C LEU A 281 8.38 -7.95 -3.89
N ASN A 282 9.17 -8.48 -4.83
CA ASN A 282 9.14 -9.89 -5.19
C ASN A 282 9.33 -10.78 -3.96
N GLY A 283 8.50 -11.82 -3.84
CA GLY A 283 8.50 -12.73 -2.69
C GLY A 283 7.87 -12.16 -1.41
N THR A 284 7.38 -10.91 -1.44
CA THR A 284 6.71 -10.26 -0.32
C THR A 284 5.31 -9.78 -0.70
N GLY A 285 5.13 -9.32 -1.96
CA GLY A 285 3.89 -8.74 -2.44
C GLY A 285 3.87 -7.21 -2.31
N TRP A 286 2.68 -6.64 -2.16
CA TRP A 286 2.48 -5.21 -2.00
C TRP A 286 2.90 -4.76 -0.60
N VAL A 287 3.82 -3.80 -0.55
CA VAL A 287 4.37 -3.19 0.67
C VAL A 287 3.76 -1.82 0.86
N PRO A 288 3.02 -1.58 1.94
CA PRO A 288 2.39 -0.29 2.20
C PRO A 288 3.42 0.79 2.53
N VAL A 289 3.16 2.01 2.06
CA VAL A 289 3.99 3.18 2.35
C VAL A 289 3.17 4.46 2.40
N ASP A 290 3.37 5.27 3.44
CA ASP A 290 2.70 6.56 3.60
C ASP A 290 3.70 7.66 3.98
N ALA A 291 4.31 8.26 2.96
CA ALA A 291 5.33 9.29 3.14
C ALA A 291 4.76 10.57 3.79
N SER A 292 3.50 10.91 3.53
CA SER A 292 2.89 12.11 4.09
C SER A 292 2.53 11.98 5.58
N GLU A 293 2.09 10.81 6.02
CA GLU A 293 1.87 10.54 7.46
C GLU A 293 3.21 10.40 8.20
N ALA A 294 4.20 9.79 7.59
CA ALA A 294 5.56 9.72 8.13
C ALA A 294 6.17 11.11 8.35
N TRP A 295 5.96 12.04 7.41
CA TRP A 295 6.42 13.41 7.52
C TRP A 295 5.74 14.16 8.67
N LYS A 296 4.41 14.01 8.82
CA LYS A 296 3.63 14.60 9.92
C LYS A 296 3.99 14.01 11.27
N ASN A 297 4.38 12.74 11.31
CA ASN A 297 4.63 11.96 12.51
C ASN A 297 6.04 11.35 12.49
N PRO A 298 7.11 12.14 12.73
CA PRO A 298 8.50 11.66 12.62
C PRO A 298 8.81 10.43 13.47
N GLY A 299 8.14 10.26 14.61
CA GLY A 299 8.28 9.07 15.46
C GLY A 299 7.65 7.79 14.89
N LYS A 300 6.84 7.90 13.83
CA LYS A 300 6.24 6.77 13.09
C LYS A 300 6.86 6.60 11.70
N ARG A 301 8.01 7.22 11.42
CA ARG A 301 8.66 7.18 10.11
C ARG A 301 8.92 5.75 9.63
N ASP A 302 9.55 4.94 10.45
CA ASP A 302 9.85 3.54 10.10
C ASP A 302 8.59 2.69 10.03
N TYR A 303 7.56 3.00 10.80
CA TYR A 303 6.27 2.33 10.73
C TYR A 303 5.60 2.53 9.37
N PHE A 304 5.54 3.75 8.85
CA PHE A 304 4.91 4.06 7.58
C PHE A 304 5.72 3.65 6.34
N PHE A 305 6.87 3.03 6.52
CA PHE A 305 7.59 2.28 5.48
C PHE A 305 7.42 0.77 5.77
N GLY A 306 6.33 0.21 5.32
CA GLY A 306 5.94 -1.19 5.52
C GLY A 306 4.62 -1.37 6.26
N ALA A 307 3.91 -0.28 6.64
CA ALA A 307 2.61 -0.39 7.29
C ALA A 307 1.62 0.73 6.92
N HIS A 308 0.34 0.34 6.85
CA HIS A 308 -0.81 1.23 6.92
C HIS A 308 -1.62 0.92 8.17
N ASP A 309 -1.94 1.94 8.95
CA ASP A 309 -2.74 1.80 10.16
C ASP A 309 -4.23 1.54 9.88
N VAL A 310 -4.99 1.28 10.93
CA VAL A 310 -6.43 1.04 10.87
C VAL A 310 -7.28 2.30 10.75
N ASN A 311 -6.65 3.49 10.79
CA ASN A 311 -7.33 4.78 10.82
C ASN A 311 -7.60 5.33 9.41
N ARG A 312 -8.09 4.47 8.52
CA ARG A 312 -8.42 4.82 7.14
C ARG A 312 -9.52 3.94 6.57
N VAL A 313 -10.23 4.44 5.59
CA VAL A 313 -11.12 3.67 4.75
C VAL A 313 -10.72 3.86 3.29
N PHE A 314 -10.56 2.74 2.58
CA PHE A 314 -10.04 2.70 1.22
C PHE A 314 -11.18 2.66 0.20
N PHE A 315 -11.06 3.44 -0.88
CA PHE A 315 -12.07 3.55 -1.92
C PHE A 315 -11.56 3.16 -3.31
N THR A 316 -10.51 3.82 -3.83
CA THR A 316 -10.12 3.57 -5.22
C THR A 316 -8.61 3.47 -5.42
N TYR A 317 -8.21 2.65 -6.40
CA TYR A 317 -6.85 2.54 -6.93
C TYR A 317 -6.63 3.49 -8.08
N GLY A 318 -5.39 3.92 -8.23
CA GLY A 318 -4.84 4.44 -9.47
C GLY A 318 -5.24 5.85 -9.83
N ARG A 319 -4.77 6.24 -11.00
CA ARG A 319 -4.94 7.57 -11.59
C ARG A 319 -5.31 7.45 -13.06
N ASP A 320 -5.71 8.58 -13.66
CA ASP A 320 -6.17 8.63 -15.06
C ASP A 320 -7.32 7.67 -15.36
N LEU A 321 -8.30 7.63 -14.43
CA LEU A 321 -9.41 6.72 -14.44
C LEU A 321 -10.46 7.08 -15.49
N ARG A 322 -10.88 6.10 -16.26
CA ARG A 322 -12.06 6.18 -17.13
C ARG A 322 -13.16 5.33 -16.50
N LEU A 323 -14.17 6.01 -15.96
CA LEU A 323 -15.22 5.36 -15.15
C LEU A 323 -16.10 4.44 -15.99
N SER A 324 -16.58 4.92 -17.14
CA SER A 324 -17.40 4.11 -18.05
C SER A 324 -17.30 4.66 -19.48
N PRO A 325 -17.78 3.91 -20.50
CA PRO A 325 -17.82 4.41 -21.88
C PRO A 325 -18.68 5.66 -22.07
N GLU A 326 -19.61 5.93 -21.16
CA GLU A 326 -20.47 7.12 -21.19
C GLU A 326 -19.75 8.39 -20.79
N GLN A 327 -18.67 8.31 -20.01
CA GLN A 327 -17.86 9.45 -19.64
C GLN A 327 -17.29 10.15 -20.88
N LYS A 328 -17.58 11.43 -21.05
CA LYS A 328 -17.13 12.27 -22.17
C LYS A 328 -15.95 13.15 -21.83
N GLY A 329 -15.82 13.52 -20.55
CA GLY A 329 -14.69 14.28 -20.04
C GLY A 329 -13.37 13.51 -20.07
N ASP A 330 -12.31 14.18 -19.72
CA ASP A 330 -10.96 13.58 -19.55
C ASP A 330 -10.97 12.45 -18.50
N PRO A 331 -10.03 11.51 -18.57
CA PRO A 331 -9.77 10.58 -17.47
C PRO A 331 -9.54 11.33 -16.15
N LEU A 332 -10.10 10.79 -15.06
CA LEU A 332 -9.99 11.44 -13.76
C LEU A 332 -8.61 11.22 -13.17
N ASN A 333 -8.02 12.28 -12.66
CA ASN A 333 -6.75 12.21 -11.97
C ASN A 333 -6.78 11.26 -10.75
N TYR A 334 -7.89 11.25 -10.01
CA TYR A 334 -8.25 10.29 -8.96
C TYR A 334 -9.76 10.31 -8.72
N PHE A 335 -10.31 9.29 -8.08
CA PHE A 335 -11.75 9.14 -7.90
C PHE A 335 -12.10 8.86 -6.45
N ILE A 336 -12.44 9.93 -5.71
CA ILE A 336 -12.84 9.86 -4.30
C ILE A 336 -14.09 10.69 -4.02
N TYR A 337 -14.32 11.74 -4.81
CA TYR A 337 -15.53 12.56 -4.81
C TYR A 337 -16.44 12.14 -5.97
N PRO A 338 -17.74 12.46 -5.93
CA PRO A 338 -18.60 12.22 -7.09
C PRO A 338 -18.03 12.94 -8.32
N TYR A 339 -18.08 12.29 -9.46
CA TYR A 339 -17.85 12.92 -10.73
C TYR A 339 -19.17 12.99 -11.48
N ALA A 340 -19.50 14.14 -12.05
CA ALA A 340 -20.76 14.29 -12.78
C ALA A 340 -20.57 15.05 -14.09
N GLU A 341 -21.38 14.69 -15.08
CA GLU A 341 -21.45 15.35 -16.39
C GLU A 341 -22.90 15.67 -16.75
N LEU A 342 -23.14 16.95 -17.08
CA LEU A 342 -24.40 17.37 -17.68
C LEU A 342 -24.16 17.59 -19.19
N ASN A 343 -24.84 16.77 -20.02
CA ASN A 343 -24.63 16.76 -21.47
C ASN A 343 -23.16 16.56 -21.88
N GLY A 344 -22.45 15.69 -21.17
CA GLY A 344 -21.03 15.39 -21.44
C GLY A 344 -20.04 16.49 -21.04
N LYS A 345 -20.46 17.48 -20.26
CA LYS A 345 -19.59 18.51 -19.68
C LYS A 345 -19.53 18.36 -18.16
N PRO A 346 -18.37 18.57 -17.53
CA PRO A 346 -18.24 18.48 -16.09
C PRO A 346 -19.30 19.32 -15.36
N PHE A 347 -19.95 18.71 -14.36
CA PHE A 347 -20.96 19.33 -13.53
C PHE A 347 -20.56 19.25 -12.06
N SER A 348 -20.60 20.39 -11.36
CA SER A 348 -20.18 20.54 -9.96
C SER A 348 -21.30 21.00 -9.02
N GLY A 349 -22.57 20.89 -9.46
CA GLY A 349 -23.73 21.34 -8.68
C GLY A 349 -24.11 20.37 -7.55
N PHE A 350 -23.15 19.97 -6.71
CA PHE A 350 -23.38 19.11 -5.55
C PHE A 350 -22.42 19.44 -4.40
N GLN A 351 -22.83 19.04 -3.20
CA GLN A 351 -22.04 19.13 -1.98
C GLN A 351 -21.85 17.76 -1.39
N THR A 352 -20.78 17.53 -0.66
CA THR A 352 -20.45 16.23 -0.02
C THR A 352 -20.21 16.41 1.47
N HIS A 353 -20.60 15.41 2.25
CA HIS A 353 -20.33 15.33 3.67
C HIS A 353 -19.94 13.88 4.03
N PHE A 354 -18.94 13.74 4.90
CA PHE A 354 -18.41 12.44 5.32
C PHE A 354 -18.36 12.37 6.82
N SER A 355 -18.79 11.25 7.38
CA SER A 355 -18.71 11.02 8.82
C SER A 355 -18.47 9.53 9.10
N PHE A 356 -17.99 9.27 10.31
CA PHE A 356 -17.80 7.90 10.80
C PHE A 356 -18.23 7.79 12.26
N ARG A 357 -18.52 6.55 12.67
CA ARG A 357 -18.75 6.16 14.05
C ARG A 357 -18.25 4.75 14.29
N ASP A 358 -17.35 4.58 15.26
CA ASP A 358 -16.83 3.28 15.64
C ASP A 358 -17.96 2.37 16.15
N ILE A 359 -17.86 1.12 15.79
CA ILE A 359 -18.69 0.07 16.36
C ILE A 359 -17.93 -0.45 17.58
N SER A 360 -18.46 -0.17 18.78
CA SER A 360 -17.89 -0.74 20.00
C SER A 360 -17.92 -2.27 19.89
N SER A 361 -16.76 -2.92 19.96
CA SER A 361 -16.73 -4.36 20.17
C SER A 361 -17.54 -4.66 21.44
N ALA A 362 -18.64 -5.41 21.31
CA ALA A 362 -19.36 -5.87 22.49
C ALA A 362 -18.34 -6.53 23.43
N PRO A 363 -18.38 -6.24 24.76
CA PRO A 363 -17.47 -6.87 25.68
C PRO A 363 -17.62 -8.39 25.52
N LYS A 364 -16.52 -9.09 25.24
CA LYS A 364 -16.52 -10.55 25.25
C LYS A 364 -17.16 -10.96 26.60
N SER A 365 -18.35 -11.58 26.55
CA SER A 365 -19.01 -12.08 27.75
C SER A 365 -17.99 -12.95 28.46
N ALA A 366 -17.59 -12.54 29.66
CA ALA A 366 -16.82 -13.38 30.54
C ALA A 366 -17.65 -14.64 30.76
N THR A 367 -17.22 -15.75 30.18
CA THR A 367 -17.82 -17.06 30.43
C THR A 367 -17.60 -17.30 31.91
N ALA A 368 -18.66 -17.13 32.69
CA ALA A 368 -18.69 -17.51 34.09
C ALA A 368 -18.36 -19.00 34.18
N ARG A 369 -17.31 -19.31 34.95
CA ARG A 369 -16.98 -20.68 35.37
C ARG A 369 -17.95 -21.11 36.46
#